data_0415fa770d0e4cc74521bad98f53f927
#
_entry.id   0415fa770d0e4cc74521bad98f53f927
#
_cell.length_a   1.000
_cell.length_b   1.000
_cell.length_c   1.000
_cell.angle_alpha   90.00
_cell.angle_beta   90.00
_cell.angle_gamma   90.00
#
_symmetry.space_group_name_H-M   'P 1'
#
loop_
_entity.id
_entity.type
_entity.pdbx_description
1 polymer ?
#
loop_
_entity_poly.entity_id
_entity_poly.type
_entity_poly.pdbx_seq_one_letter_code
_entity_poly.pdbx_strand_id
1 'polypeptide(L)'
;HYYKGRRYRLKVVYYNGPAKVEVQGNEHIILYARKWTTEEKRSEILKEWYRSEFKALLPSLIEKWEQILGVKVNKWEVKQMKTLWGSCNHRTRNIIFNLELIKKPLHCIEYIVVHELLHIKVRLHNEEYTALLNRYFPNWQQIKDELNEFIV
;
A
#
# COMPACT_ATOMS: atom_id res chain seq x y z
N HIS A 1 6.17 11.74 -8.76
CA HIS A 1 5.60 10.40 -8.54
C HIS A 1 6.26 9.75 -7.33
N TYR A 2 5.46 9.42 -6.33
CA TYR A 2 5.95 8.77 -5.12
C TYR A 2 5.89 7.25 -5.24
N TYR A 3 6.87 6.60 -4.60
CA TYR A 3 6.91 5.15 -4.47
C TYR A 3 7.68 4.80 -3.20
N LYS A 4 7.06 4.08 -2.29
CA LYS A 4 7.61 3.71 -0.97
C LYS A 4 8.18 4.91 -0.20
N GLY A 5 7.47 6.05 -0.28
CA GLY A 5 7.83 7.28 0.43
C GLY A 5 8.88 8.16 -0.23
N ARG A 6 9.44 7.74 -1.35
CA ARG A 6 10.44 8.52 -2.09
C ARG A 6 9.82 9.14 -3.32
N ARG A 7 10.20 10.36 -3.63
CA ARG A 7 9.75 11.07 -4.83
C ARG A 7 10.67 10.73 -6.01
N TYR A 8 10.06 10.36 -7.13
CA TYR A 8 10.74 10.03 -8.36
C TYR A 8 10.28 10.93 -9.49
N ARG A 9 11.16 11.13 -10.48
CA ARG A 9 10.79 11.75 -11.75
C ARG A 9 10.37 10.64 -12.70
N LEU A 10 9.22 10.84 -13.36
CA LEU A 10 8.77 9.92 -14.39
C LEU A 10 9.47 10.25 -15.69
N LYS A 11 10.06 9.24 -16.32
CA LYS A 11 10.65 9.33 -17.65
C LYS A 11 9.95 8.34 -18.56
N VAL A 12 9.48 8.81 -19.68
CA VAL A 12 8.86 7.95 -20.70
C VAL A 12 9.88 7.66 -21.78
N VAL A 13 10.11 6.39 -22.07
CA VAL A 13 10.99 5.94 -23.12
C VAL A 13 10.17 5.18 -24.16
N TYR A 14 10.18 5.65 -25.38
CA TYR A 14 9.46 4.99 -26.47
C TYR A 14 10.34 3.92 -27.10
N TYR A 15 9.77 2.74 -27.26
CA TYR A 15 10.43 1.63 -27.93
C TYR A 15 9.39 0.69 -28.53
N ASN A 16 9.82 -0.17 -29.41
CA ASN A 16 8.92 -1.10 -30.10
C ASN A 16 8.87 -2.44 -29.35
N GLY A 17 8.08 -2.49 -28.29
CA GLY A 17 7.94 -3.67 -27.46
C GLY A 17 6.81 -3.54 -26.45
N PRO A 18 6.60 -4.56 -25.59
CA PRO A 18 5.55 -4.50 -24.58
C PRO A 18 5.83 -3.41 -23.54
N ALA A 19 4.76 -2.81 -23.04
CA ALA A 19 4.86 -1.79 -22.01
C ALA A 19 5.43 -2.38 -20.72
N LYS A 20 6.32 -1.63 -20.06
CA LYS A 20 6.88 -2.00 -18.78
C LYS A 20 7.29 -0.76 -18.00
N VAL A 21 7.43 -0.91 -16.69
CA VAL A 21 7.88 0.16 -15.79
C VAL A 21 9.00 -0.40 -14.92
N GLU A 22 10.04 0.40 -14.71
CA GLU A 22 11.12 0.03 -13.81
C GLU A 22 11.62 1.24 -13.03
N VAL A 23 12.16 0.99 -11.84
CA VAL A 23 12.79 2.01 -11.01
C VAL A 23 14.27 2.03 -11.34
N GLN A 24 14.78 3.21 -11.70
CA GLN A 24 16.19 3.41 -11.98
C GLN A 24 16.84 4.23 -10.87
N GLY A 25 17.65 3.56 -10.05
CA GLY A 25 18.30 4.21 -8.92
C GLY A 25 17.29 4.79 -7.95
N ASN A 26 17.59 5.98 -7.44
CA ASN A 26 16.75 6.69 -6.48
C ASN A 26 16.06 7.91 -7.09
N GLU A 27 16.12 8.08 -8.40
CA GLU A 27 15.70 9.32 -9.05
C GLU A 27 14.58 9.17 -10.06
N HIS A 28 14.52 8.05 -10.78
CA HIS A 28 13.61 7.88 -11.90
C HIS A 28 12.76 6.64 -11.83
N ILE A 29 11.50 6.80 -12.22
CA ILE A 29 10.62 5.72 -12.64
C ILE A 29 10.55 5.82 -14.16
N ILE A 30 10.93 4.76 -14.85
CA ILE A 30 10.96 4.74 -16.32
C ILE A 30 9.81 3.91 -16.82
N LEU A 31 8.97 4.53 -17.63
CA LEU A 31 7.86 3.89 -18.32
C LEU A 31 8.25 3.67 -19.78
N TYR A 32 8.33 2.41 -20.17
CA TYR A 32 8.61 2.02 -21.56
C TYR A 32 7.29 1.75 -22.28
N ALA A 33 7.07 2.41 -23.39
CA ALA A 33 5.84 2.27 -24.15
C ALA A 33 6.09 2.47 -25.63
N ARG A 34 5.15 2.05 -26.45
CA ARG A 34 5.20 2.32 -27.89
C ARG A 34 4.90 3.80 -28.15
N LYS A 35 5.48 4.33 -29.22
CA LYS A 35 5.40 5.76 -29.60
C LYS A 35 3.98 6.32 -29.63
N TRP A 36 2.99 5.49 -30.01
CA TRP A 36 1.60 5.92 -30.17
C TRP A 36 0.75 5.75 -28.91
N THR A 37 1.36 5.37 -27.78
CA THR A 37 0.64 5.17 -26.52
C THR A 37 0.10 6.49 -26.00
N THR A 38 -1.21 6.54 -25.76
CA THR A 38 -1.88 7.74 -25.24
C THR A 38 -1.48 8.03 -23.80
N GLU A 39 -1.69 9.26 -23.37
CA GLU A 39 -1.48 9.65 -21.98
C GLU A 39 -2.33 8.81 -21.03
N GLU A 40 -3.59 8.56 -21.38
CA GLU A 40 -4.50 7.71 -20.60
C GLU A 40 -3.95 6.30 -20.45
N LYS A 41 -3.44 5.73 -21.53
CA LYS A 41 -2.86 4.39 -21.52
C LYS A 41 -1.58 4.33 -20.69
N ARG A 42 -0.73 5.36 -20.78
CA ARG A 42 0.47 5.46 -19.94
C ARG A 42 0.11 5.52 -18.47
N SER A 43 -0.94 6.26 -18.13
CA SER A 43 -1.46 6.36 -16.76
C SER A 43 -1.93 5.00 -16.22
N GLU A 44 -2.64 4.23 -17.06
CA GLU A 44 -3.06 2.87 -16.71
C GLU A 44 -1.87 1.93 -16.51
N ILE A 45 -0.86 2.01 -17.36
CA ILE A 45 0.36 1.21 -17.25
C ILE A 45 1.06 1.48 -15.93
N LEU A 46 1.20 2.74 -15.56
CA LEU A 46 1.81 3.12 -14.29
C LEU A 46 0.99 2.63 -13.09
N LYS A 47 -0.32 2.77 -13.15
CA LYS A 47 -1.23 2.31 -12.10
C LYS A 47 -1.15 0.80 -11.91
N GLU A 48 -1.11 0.03 -12.98
CA GLU A 48 -0.97 -1.43 -12.91
C GLU A 48 0.39 -1.84 -12.36
N TRP A 49 1.44 -1.08 -12.67
CA TRP A 49 2.75 -1.30 -12.08
C TRP A 49 2.72 -1.08 -10.56
N TYR A 50 2.12 0.00 -10.08
CA TYR A 50 1.94 0.25 -8.66
C TYR A 50 1.18 -0.90 -7.98
N ARG A 51 0.13 -1.37 -8.62
CA ARG A 51 -0.67 -2.49 -8.10
C ARG A 51 0.16 -3.76 -7.99
N SER A 52 0.92 -4.08 -9.00
CA SER A 52 1.80 -5.24 -9.04
C SER A 52 2.86 -5.18 -7.94
N GLU A 53 3.49 -4.02 -7.76
CA GLU A 53 4.48 -3.80 -6.71
C GLU A 53 3.88 -3.95 -5.31
N PHE A 54 2.68 -3.42 -5.11
CA PHE A 54 1.99 -3.53 -3.82
C PHE A 54 1.60 -4.98 -3.52
N LYS A 55 1.07 -5.68 -4.49
CA LYS A 55 0.73 -7.09 -4.34
C LYS A 55 1.94 -7.98 -4.08
N ALA A 56 3.11 -7.59 -4.55
CA ALA A 56 4.36 -8.29 -4.27
C ALA A 56 4.86 -8.04 -2.85
N LEU A 57 4.62 -6.84 -2.32
CA LEU A 57 5.08 -6.45 -0.98
C LEU A 57 4.21 -7.02 0.15
N LEU A 58 2.89 -7.05 -0.04
CA LEU A 58 1.94 -7.36 1.02
C LEU A 58 2.05 -8.76 1.63
N PRO A 59 2.28 -9.85 0.87
CA PRO A 59 2.29 -11.19 1.46
C PRO A 59 3.24 -11.36 2.64
N SER A 60 4.45 -10.86 2.55
CA SER A 60 5.44 -10.98 3.63
C SER A 60 5.05 -10.19 4.87
N LEU A 61 4.50 -8.99 4.68
CA LEU A 61 4.03 -8.16 5.80
C LEU A 61 2.82 -8.78 6.49
N ILE A 62 1.86 -9.27 5.71
CA ILE A 62 0.67 -9.92 6.24
C ILE A 62 1.05 -11.17 7.02
N GLU A 63 1.89 -12.02 6.47
CA GLU A 63 2.34 -13.25 7.14
C GLU A 63 3.06 -12.94 8.45
N LYS A 64 3.97 -11.98 8.44
CA LYS A 64 4.68 -11.53 9.64
C LYS A 64 3.70 -11.17 10.76
N TRP A 65 2.73 -10.33 10.44
CA TRP A 65 1.81 -9.82 11.46
C TRP A 65 0.70 -10.79 11.82
N GLU A 66 0.31 -11.69 10.92
CA GLU A 66 -0.56 -12.81 11.28
C GLU A 66 0.05 -13.63 12.41
N GLN A 67 1.35 -13.92 12.32
CA GLN A 67 2.05 -14.69 13.33
C GLN A 67 2.17 -13.92 14.65
N ILE A 68 2.56 -12.65 14.58
CA ILE A 68 2.73 -11.81 15.79
C ILE A 68 1.42 -11.60 16.52
N LEU A 69 0.34 -11.32 15.79
CA LEU A 69 -0.96 -10.99 16.37
C LEU A 69 -1.84 -12.22 16.63
N GLY A 70 -1.47 -13.38 16.10
CA GLY A 70 -2.24 -14.60 16.25
C GLY A 70 -3.58 -14.55 15.52
N VAL A 71 -3.62 -13.94 14.34
CA VAL A 71 -4.82 -13.84 13.50
C VAL A 71 -4.57 -14.44 12.14
N LYS A 72 -5.65 -14.70 11.41
CA LYS A 72 -5.58 -15.23 10.03
C LYS A 72 -6.48 -14.43 9.11
N VAL A 73 -5.89 -13.84 8.09
CA VAL A 73 -6.63 -13.15 7.03
C VAL A 73 -7.26 -14.20 6.12
N ASN A 74 -8.52 -14.00 5.76
CA ASN A 74 -9.20 -14.87 4.80
C ASN A 74 -8.81 -14.50 3.37
N LYS A 75 -9.10 -13.26 2.98
CA LYS A 75 -8.75 -12.72 1.66
C LYS A 75 -8.32 -11.29 1.81
N TRP A 76 -7.45 -10.83 0.94
CA TRP A 76 -7.08 -9.43 0.85
C TRP A 76 -6.98 -9.00 -0.61
N GLU A 77 -7.24 -7.73 -0.85
CA GLU A 77 -7.14 -7.16 -2.20
C GLU A 77 -6.68 -5.70 -2.13
N VAL A 78 -6.23 -5.20 -3.26
CA VAL A 78 -5.78 -3.83 -3.43
C VAL A 78 -6.77 -3.13 -4.34
N LYS A 79 -7.33 -2.02 -3.87
CA LYS A 79 -8.27 -1.19 -4.65
C LYS A 79 -7.95 0.27 -4.50
N GLN A 80 -8.28 1.05 -5.52
CA GLN A 80 -8.30 2.51 -5.39
C GLN A 80 -9.43 2.91 -4.45
N MET A 81 -9.11 3.66 -3.39
CA MET A 81 -10.08 4.12 -2.39
C MET A 81 -9.98 5.63 -2.25
N LYS A 82 -11.09 6.30 -1.96
CA LYS A 82 -11.12 7.78 -1.87
C LYS A 82 -10.77 8.30 -0.49
N THR A 83 -11.26 7.64 0.57
CA THR A 83 -11.22 8.21 1.93
C THR A 83 -10.51 7.35 2.95
N LEU A 84 -10.30 6.08 2.69
CA LEU A 84 -9.71 5.13 3.64
C LEU A 84 -8.36 4.61 3.12
N TRP A 85 -7.43 4.34 4.02
CA TRP A 85 -6.18 3.66 3.71
C TRP A 85 -6.35 2.14 3.65
N GLY A 86 -7.36 1.63 4.34
CA GLY A 86 -7.71 0.23 4.34
C GLY A 86 -9.04 -0.01 5.00
N SER A 87 -9.55 -1.22 4.89
CA SER A 87 -10.75 -1.63 5.61
C SER A 87 -10.70 -3.13 5.90
N CYS A 88 -11.31 -3.54 7.00
CA CYS A 88 -11.38 -4.94 7.41
C CYS A 88 -12.81 -5.29 7.75
N ASN A 89 -13.31 -6.39 7.19
CA ASN A 89 -14.56 -6.98 7.63
C ASN A 89 -14.24 -8.00 8.73
N HIS A 90 -14.58 -7.67 9.95
CA HIS A 90 -14.30 -8.50 11.12
C HIS A 90 -14.89 -9.91 11.01
N ARG A 91 -16.08 -10.04 10.44
CA ARG A 91 -16.78 -11.31 10.32
C ARG A 91 -16.18 -12.21 9.25
N THR A 92 -15.91 -11.67 8.07
CA THR A 92 -15.34 -12.45 6.95
C THR A 92 -13.83 -12.53 6.99
N ARG A 93 -13.17 -11.62 7.72
CA ARG A 93 -11.72 -11.45 7.78
C ARG A 93 -11.13 -11.11 6.41
N ASN A 94 -11.90 -10.40 5.61
CA ASN A 94 -11.46 -9.88 4.32
C ASN A 94 -10.97 -8.45 4.50
N ILE A 95 -9.83 -8.14 3.88
CA ILE A 95 -9.19 -6.84 4.00
C ILE A 95 -9.01 -6.22 2.62
N ILE A 96 -9.24 -4.90 2.54
CA ILE A 96 -8.98 -4.10 1.35
C ILE A 96 -7.92 -3.07 1.72
N PHE A 97 -6.87 -2.97 0.90
CA PHE A 97 -5.84 -1.96 1.04
C PHE A 97 -5.96 -0.95 -0.09
N ASN A 98 -5.80 0.32 0.24
CA ASN A 98 -5.82 1.39 -0.75
C ASN A 98 -4.54 1.35 -1.60
N LEU A 99 -4.72 1.34 -2.91
CA LEU A 99 -3.59 1.34 -3.87
C LEU A 99 -2.63 2.51 -3.62
N GLU A 100 -3.16 3.68 -3.22
CA GLU A 100 -2.33 4.86 -2.95
C GLU A 100 -1.31 4.64 -1.83
N LEU A 101 -1.52 3.62 -1.00
CA LEU A 101 -0.64 3.33 0.12
C LEU A 101 0.78 2.91 -0.33
N ILE A 102 0.93 2.30 -1.51
CA ILE A 102 2.25 1.90 -2.04
C ILE A 102 3.17 3.11 -2.25
N LYS A 103 2.61 4.30 -2.38
CA LYS A 103 3.37 5.55 -2.55
C LYS A 103 3.95 6.06 -1.24
N LYS A 104 3.49 5.56 -0.11
CA LYS A 104 3.87 6.01 1.23
C LYS A 104 5.09 5.24 1.76
N PRO A 105 5.77 5.79 2.80
CA PRO A 105 6.87 5.07 3.43
C PRO A 105 6.48 3.69 3.92
N LEU A 106 7.44 2.77 3.94
CA LEU A 106 7.21 1.39 4.33
C LEU A 106 6.60 1.27 5.73
N HIS A 107 7.04 2.10 6.68
CA HIS A 107 6.49 2.07 8.03
C HIS A 107 5.01 2.48 8.08
N CYS A 108 4.56 3.34 7.15
CA CYS A 108 3.14 3.67 7.00
C CYS A 108 2.35 2.48 6.46
N ILE A 109 2.90 1.79 5.47
CA ILE A 109 2.29 0.59 4.90
C ILE A 109 2.14 -0.48 5.99
N GLU A 110 3.21 -0.71 6.75
CA GLU A 110 3.21 -1.70 7.83
C GLU A 110 2.20 -1.33 8.91
N TYR A 111 2.09 -0.06 9.27
CA TYR A 111 1.09 0.40 10.24
C TYR A 111 -0.33 0.05 9.78
N ILE A 112 -0.67 0.29 8.52
CA ILE A 112 -2.01 -0.02 8.01
C ILE A 112 -2.26 -1.53 8.00
N VAL A 113 -1.26 -2.33 7.67
CA VAL A 113 -1.37 -3.80 7.76
C VAL A 113 -1.73 -4.20 9.20
N VAL A 114 -1.00 -3.69 10.19
CA VAL A 114 -1.27 -3.99 11.62
C VAL A 114 -2.66 -3.49 12.01
N HIS A 115 -3.01 -2.27 11.63
CA HIS A 115 -4.28 -1.65 11.92
C HIS A 115 -5.45 -2.52 11.47
N GLU A 116 -5.40 -3.01 10.23
CA GLU A 116 -6.48 -3.84 9.68
C GLU A 116 -6.48 -5.26 10.25
N LEU A 117 -5.31 -5.86 10.44
CA LEU A 117 -5.23 -7.19 11.04
C LEU A 117 -5.75 -7.21 12.49
N LEU A 118 -5.50 -6.14 13.26
CA LEU A 118 -6.06 -6.02 14.61
C LEU A 118 -7.58 -6.02 14.62
N HIS A 119 -8.23 -5.52 13.56
CA HIS A 119 -9.68 -5.55 13.45
C HIS A 119 -10.25 -6.96 13.29
N ILE A 120 -9.44 -7.93 12.91
CA ILE A 120 -9.85 -9.35 12.95
C ILE A 120 -10.06 -9.78 14.40
N LYS A 121 -9.24 -9.26 15.31
CA LYS A 121 -9.27 -9.58 16.73
C LYS A 121 -10.25 -8.69 17.50
N VAL A 122 -10.25 -7.40 17.23
CA VAL A 122 -11.09 -6.40 17.92
C VAL A 122 -11.76 -5.52 16.88
N ARG A 123 -13.07 -5.66 16.74
CA ARG A 123 -13.84 -4.98 15.69
C ARG A 123 -13.83 -3.46 15.80
N LEU A 124 -13.94 -2.93 17.01
CA LEU A 124 -14.08 -1.49 17.26
C LEU A 124 -12.79 -0.85 17.73
N HIS A 125 -12.63 0.44 17.44
CA HIS A 125 -11.54 1.27 17.97
C HIS A 125 -11.82 1.64 19.42
N ASN A 126 -11.80 0.65 20.31
CA ASN A 126 -12.04 0.84 21.74
C ASN A 126 -10.73 0.78 22.54
N GLU A 127 -10.82 0.78 23.87
CA GLU A 127 -9.64 0.72 24.75
C GLU A 127 -8.83 -0.55 24.54
N GLU A 128 -9.49 -1.69 24.30
CA GLU A 128 -8.83 -2.96 24.02
C GLU A 128 -8.00 -2.87 22.75
N TYR A 129 -8.57 -2.30 21.68
CA TYR A 129 -7.87 -2.07 20.43
C TYR A 129 -6.65 -1.17 20.62
N THR A 130 -6.82 -0.04 21.28
CA THR A 130 -5.74 0.90 21.56
C THR A 130 -4.62 0.28 22.40
N ALA A 131 -4.97 -0.54 23.39
CA ALA A 131 -4.00 -1.24 24.21
C ALA A 131 -3.15 -2.22 23.40
N LEU A 132 -3.79 -2.98 22.49
CA LEU A 132 -3.08 -3.90 21.61
C LEU A 132 -2.19 -3.14 20.63
N LEU A 133 -2.66 -2.05 20.08
CA LEU A 133 -1.89 -1.22 19.17
C LEU A 133 -0.66 -0.63 19.88
N ASN A 134 -0.82 -0.13 21.10
CA ASN A 134 0.29 0.37 21.91
C ASN A 134 1.32 -0.73 22.21
N ARG A 135 0.86 -1.96 22.40
CA ARG A 135 1.73 -3.08 22.68
C ARG A 135 2.56 -3.52 21.48
N TYR A 136 1.92 -3.61 20.31
CA TYR A 136 2.55 -4.20 19.11
C TYR A 136 3.15 -3.17 18.18
N PHE A 137 2.68 -1.93 18.23
CA PHE A 137 3.15 -0.86 17.33
C PHE A 137 3.16 0.48 18.09
N PRO A 138 4.07 0.64 19.07
CA PRO A 138 3.98 1.73 20.05
C PRO A 138 4.05 3.15 19.50
N ASN A 139 4.67 3.37 18.35
CA ASN A 139 4.74 4.68 17.71
C ASN A 139 3.65 4.91 16.65
N TRP A 140 2.55 4.17 16.75
CA TRP A 140 1.47 4.22 15.76
C TRP A 140 0.86 5.61 15.58
N GLN A 141 0.79 6.40 16.64
CA GLN A 141 0.16 7.73 16.57
C GLN A 141 0.98 8.69 15.72
N GLN A 142 2.30 8.67 15.86
CA GLN A 142 3.20 9.46 15.02
C GLN A 142 3.09 9.04 13.55
N ILE A 143 3.00 7.75 13.29
CA ILE A 143 2.88 7.23 11.94
C ILE A 143 1.53 7.57 11.34
N LYS A 144 0.47 7.50 12.13
CA LYS A 144 -0.88 7.92 11.70
C LYS A 144 -0.88 9.40 11.30
N ASP A 145 -0.25 10.26 12.10
CA ASP A 145 -0.15 11.70 11.81
C ASP A 145 0.67 11.94 10.54
N GLU A 146 1.80 11.26 10.39
CA GLU A 146 2.63 11.32 9.19
C GLU A 146 1.84 10.89 7.95
N LEU A 147 1.08 9.81 8.05
CA LEU A 147 0.26 9.31 6.95
C LEU A 147 -0.79 10.32 6.53
N ASN A 148 -1.38 11.03 7.47
CA ASN A 148 -2.36 12.09 7.18
C ASN A 148 -1.72 13.35 6.60
N GLU A 149 -0.47 13.65 6.94
CA GLU A 149 0.27 14.78 6.36
C GLU A 149 0.58 14.57 4.87
N PHE A 150 0.67 13.33 4.44
CA PHE A 150 0.91 12.98 3.04
C PHE A 150 -0.36 13.01 2.18
N ILE A 151 -1.47 13.49 2.70
CA ILE A 151 -2.70 13.60 1.92
C ILE A 151 -2.52 14.72 0.89
N VAL A 152 -2.47 14.33 -0.33
CA VAL A 152 -2.41 15.25 -1.47
C VAL A 152 -3.58 14.94 -2.38
#